data_e58b951e0a9a248db8f8e710d741b9bd
#
_entry.id   e58b951e0a9a248db8f8e710d741b9bd
#
_cell.length_a   1.000
_cell.length_b   1.000
_cell.length_c   1.000
_cell.angle_alpha   90.00
_cell.angle_beta   90.00
_cell.angle_gamma   90.00
#
_symmetry.space_group_name_H-M   'P 1'
#
loop_
_entity.id
_entity.type
_entity.pdbx_description
1 polymer ?
#
loop_
_entity_poly.entity_id
_entity_poly.type
_entity_poly.pdbx_seq_one_letter_code
_entity_poly.pdbx_strand_id
1 'polypeptide(L)'
;MQANFLKEMLANIRGINSLTILNQKQFLSSVEHTLAKLVETNKVIYISMTKSAEDVFAMTDQKNNLFVIDVFSRETTFTNGVKPNTIYISNPANLTSIQIAIDKAIKKFPDAIILFDSLGVLSVYSDEKLFQKFIYLFSNKMNLLGGSILFFATKGSMNDEILSTVKQFCDKTYDFSELYIASVELAH
;
A
#
# COMPACT_ATOMS: atom_id res chain seq x y z
N MET A 1 3.36 -22.51 3.87
CA MET A 1 2.47 -22.00 2.81
C MET A 1 2.57 -20.47 2.66
N GLN A 2 2.53 -19.69 3.73
CA GLN A 2 2.73 -18.22 3.72
C GLN A 2 4.06 -17.78 3.09
N ALA A 3 5.16 -18.43 3.48
CA ALA A 3 6.49 -18.08 2.97
C ALA A 3 6.64 -18.27 1.45
N ASN A 4 5.95 -19.27 0.86
CA ASN A 4 5.98 -19.49 -0.59
C ASN A 4 5.19 -18.44 -1.36
N PHE A 5 4.05 -17.99 -0.82
CA PHE A 5 3.18 -16.98 -1.41
C PHE A 5 3.87 -15.61 -1.51
N LEU A 6 4.36 -15.11 -0.37
CA LEU A 6 5.10 -13.85 -0.34
C LEU A 6 6.33 -13.91 -1.23
N LYS A 7 7.03 -15.05 -1.25
CA LYS A 7 8.20 -15.26 -2.10
C LYS A 7 7.83 -15.16 -3.59
N GLU A 8 6.72 -15.77 -4.00
CA GLU A 8 6.24 -15.70 -5.39
C GLU A 8 5.80 -14.28 -5.78
N MET A 9 5.04 -13.60 -4.92
CA MET A 9 4.62 -12.23 -5.12
C MET A 9 5.83 -11.28 -5.21
N LEU A 10 6.78 -11.38 -4.28
CA LEU A 10 7.95 -10.51 -4.22
C LEU A 10 8.94 -10.78 -5.36
N ALA A 11 9.05 -12.01 -5.84
CA ALA A 11 9.94 -12.36 -6.95
C ALA A 11 9.55 -11.68 -8.28
N ASN A 12 8.27 -11.31 -8.43
CA ASN A 12 7.71 -10.78 -9.69
C ASN A 12 7.12 -9.37 -9.55
N ILE A 13 7.52 -8.60 -8.53
CA ILE A 13 6.87 -7.32 -8.22
C ILE A 13 7.37 -6.15 -9.06
N ARG A 14 8.59 -6.26 -9.64
CA ARG A 14 9.20 -5.14 -10.36
C ARG A 14 8.55 -4.90 -11.72
N GLY A 15 8.24 -3.62 -12.00
CA GLY A 15 7.65 -3.17 -13.26
C GLY A 15 6.19 -3.57 -13.46
N ILE A 16 5.49 -3.98 -12.39
CA ILE A 16 4.07 -4.36 -12.47
C ILE A 16 3.23 -3.69 -11.41
N ASN A 17 1.96 -3.51 -11.73
CA ASN A 17 0.91 -3.15 -10.78
C ASN A 17 0.18 -4.41 -10.34
N SER A 18 0.14 -4.69 -9.06
CA SER A 18 -0.51 -5.89 -8.53
C SER A 18 -1.52 -5.55 -7.44
N LEU A 19 -2.59 -6.36 -7.36
CA LEU A 19 -3.59 -6.31 -6.32
C LEU A 19 -3.52 -7.58 -5.48
N THR A 20 -3.44 -7.41 -4.16
CA THR A 20 -3.50 -8.50 -3.20
C THR A 20 -4.75 -8.39 -2.35
N ILE A 21 -5.62 -9.41 -2.41
CA ILE A 21 -6.86 -9.50 -1.66
C ILE A 21 -6.66 -10.49 -0.52
N LEU A 22 -6.91 -10.03 0.69
CA LEU A 22 -6.71 -10.79 1.92
C LEU A 22 -8.01 -10.87 2.73
N ASN A 23 -8.13 -11.86 3.61
CA ASN A 23 -9.17 -11.80 4.63
C ASN A 23 -8.78 -10.83 5.75
N GLN A 24 -9.77 -10.35 6.49
CA GLN A 24 -9.58 -9.33 7.52
C GLN A 24 -8.61 -9.76 8.63
N LYS A 25 -8.63 -11.05 9.02
CA LYS A 25 -7.78 -11.55 10.11
C LYS A 25 -6.30 -11.55 9.78
N GLN A 26 -5.97 -11.70 8.50
CA GLN A 26 -4.58 -11.82 8.02
C GLN A 26 -4.04 -10.51 7.46
N PHE A 27 -4.90 -9.53 7.23
CA PHE A 27 -4.56 -8.30 6.52
C PHE A 27 -3.34 -7.61 7.14
N LEU A 28 -3.44 -7.27 8.42
CA LEU A 28 -2.38 -6.51 9.10
C LEU A 28 -1.04 -7.24 9.08
N SER A 29 -1.01 -8.50 9.53
CA SER A 29 0.23 -9.28 9.58
C SER A 29 0.85 -9.51 8.20
N SER A 30 0.04 -9.68 7.15
CA SER A 30 0.53 -9.85 5.79
C SER A 30 1.13 -8.56 5.23
N VAL A 31 0.49 -7.40 5.48
CA VAL A 31 1.01 -6.09 5.06
C VAL A 31 2.32 -5.78 5.78
N GLU A 32 2.38 -5.97 7.11
CA GLU A 32 3.57 -5.77 7.92
C GLU A 32 4.74 -6.64 7.45
N HIS A 33 4.49 -7.94 7.26
CA HIS A 33 5.51 -8.86 6.78
C HIS A 33 5.99 -8.51 5.37
N THR A 34 5.08 -8.11 4.48
CA THR A 34 5.43 -7.66 3.12
C THR A 34 6.30 -6.42 3.17
N LEU A 35 5.95 -5.41 3.97
CA LEU A 35 6.75 -4.22 4.14
C LEU A 35 8.15 -4.55 4.65
N ALA A 36 8.23 -5.32 5.75
CA ALA A 36 9.51 -5.69 6.36
C ALA A 36 10.44 -6.38 5.34
N LYS A 37 9.90 -7.27 4.51
CA LYS A 37 10.68 -7.95 3.46
C LYS A 37 11.07 -7.03 2.31
N LEU A 38 10.19 -6.15 1.86
CA LEU A 38 10.47 -5.25 0.75
C LEU A 38 11.60 -4.27 1.10
N VAL A 39 11.59 -3.68 2.28
CA VAL A 39 12.58 -2.67 2.67
C VAL A 39 13.99 -3.24 2.91
N GLU A 40 14.14 -4.55 3.03
CA GLU A 40 15.46 -5.20 3.15
C GLU A 40 16.32 -4.91 1.90
N THR A 41 15.73 -4.89 0.71
CA THR A 41 16.45 -4.81 -0.56
C THR A 41 15.95 -3.73 -1.51
N ASN A 42 14.86 -3.03 -1.16
CA ASN A 42 14.24 -2.02 -2.01
C ASN A 42 13.99 -0.72 -1.25
N LYS A 43 13.95 0.38 -1.99
CA LYS A 43 13.25 1.59 -1.54
C LYS A 43 11.76 1.35 -1.62
N VAL A 44 11.01 1.75 -0.60
CA VAL A 44 9.55 1.58 -0.52
C VAL A 44 8.90 2.91 -0.21
N ILE A 45 7.85 3.24 -0.95
CA ILE A 45 6.92 4.32 -0.62
C ILE A 45 5.65 3.66 -0.08
N TYR A 46 5.38 3.84 1.20
CA TYR A 46 4.20 3.28 1.86
C TYR A 46 3.11 4.35 1.95
N ILE A 47 1.95 4.09 1.33
CA ILE A 47 0.77 4.94 1.43
C ILE A 47 -0.14 4.34 2.49
N SER A 48 -0.21 4.98 3.65
CA SER A 48 -0.93 4.49 4.81
C SER A 48 -2.30 5.16 4.94
N MET A 49 -3.36 4.34 4.82
CA MET A 49 -4.73 4.74 5.10
C MET A 49 -5.22 4.22 6.46
N THR A 50 -4.45 3.33 7.12
CA THR A 50 -4.91 2.58 8.30
C THR A 50 -4.03 2.77 9.54
N LYS A 51 -2.83 3.31 9.36
CA LYS A 51 -1.82 3.44 10.42
C LYS A 51 -1.12 4.78 10.38
N SER A 52 -0.65 5.25 11.52
CA SER A 52 0.20 6.43 11.61
C SER A 52 1.58 6.17 11.00
N ALA A 53 2.26 7.23 10.57
CA ALA A 53 3.64 7.11 10.12
C ALA A 53 4.55 6.50 11.19
N GLU A 54 4.28 6.76 12.48
CA GLU A 54 5.01 6.18 13.61
C GLU A 54 4.91 4.68 13.65
N ASP A 55 3.67 4.16 13.53
CA ASP A 55 3.40 2.73 13.53
C ASP A 55 4.05 2.07 12.32
N VAL A 56 3.98 2.71 11.14
CA VAL A 56 4.62 2.18 9.92
C VAL A 56 6.14 2.11 10.06
N PHE A 57 6.79 3.15 10.61
CA PHE A 57 8.23 3.12 10.87
C PHE A 57 8.64 2.11 11.96
N ALA A 58 7.73 1.76 12.87
CA ALA A 58 7.98 0.74 13.88
C ALA A 58 7.99 -0.70 13.33
N MET A 59 7.45 -0.92 12.13
CA MET A 59 7.42 -2.25 11.49
C MET A 59 8.77 -2.69 10.93
N THR A 60 9.77 -1.81 10.88
CA THR A 60 11.06 -2.13 10.27
C THR A 60 12.21 -1.34 10.89
N ASP A 61 13.40 -1.95 10.93
CA ASP A 61 14.66 -1.28 11.26
C ASP A 61 15.27 -0.55 10.05
N GLN A 62 14.82 -0.86 8.82
CA GLN A 62 15.34 -0.30 7.57
C GLN A 62 14.69 1.05 7.21
N LYS A 63 14.63 1.98 8.17
CA LYS A 63 13.93 3.28 8.06
C LYS A 63 14.45 4.17 6.92
N ASN A 64 15.72 4.03 6.53
CA ASN A 64 16.32 4.78 5.43
C ASN A 64 15.80 4.34 4.05
N ASN A 65 15.23 3.15 3.95
CA ASN A 65 14.64 2.60 2.74
C ASN A 65 13.14 2.87 2.63
N LEU A 66 12.55 3.53 3.63
CA LEU A 66 11.12 3.75 3.75
C LEU A 66 10.76 5.24 3.64
N PHE A 67 9.78 5.54 2.80
CA PHE A 67 9.09 6.82 2.73
C PHE A 67 7.61 6.58 3.04
N VAL A 68 7.01 7.36 3.93
CA VAL A 68 5.61 7.19 4.33
C VAL A 68 4.77 8.37 3.87
N ILE A 69 3.67 8.10 3.20
CA ILE A 69 2.58 9.05 2.97
C ILE A 69 1.47 8.69 3.94
N ASP A 70 1.37 9.44 5.01
CA ASP A 70 0.41 9.22 6.09
C ASP A 70 -0.90 9.96 5.79
N VAL A 71 -1.91 9.18 5.42
CA VAL A 71 -3.28 9.66 5.16
C VAL A 71 -4.21 9.35 6.34
N PHE A 72 -3.71 8.60 7.33
CA PHE A 72 -4.45 8.19 8.51
C PHE A 72 -4.43 9.24 9.63
N SER A 73 -3.25 9.78 9.94
CA SER A 73 -3.07 10.76 10.99
C SER A 73 -3.59 12.12 10.51
N ARG A 74 -4.80 12.46 10.93
CA ARG A 74 -5.32 13.82 10.72
C ARG A 74 -4.48 14.81 11.52
N GLU A 75 -4.41 16.07 11.09
CA GLU A 75 -3.65 17.19 11.73
C GLU A 75 -3.86 17.37 13.25
N THR A 76 -4.72 16.58 13.87
CA THR A 76 -5.03 16.66 15.30
C THR A 76 -3.96 16.08 16.23
N THR A 77 -3.03 15.34 15.73
CA THR A 77 -1.87 14.92 16.50
C THR A 77 -0.72 15.90 16.20
N PHE A 78 -0.50 16.84 17.11
CA PHE A 78 0.75 17.59 17.19
C PHE A 78 1.88 16.59 17.42
N THR A 79 2.34 15.98 16.33
CA THR A 79 3.50 15.12 16.39
C THR A 79 4.71 16.01 16.61
N ASN A 80 5.49 15.69 17.62
CA ASN A 80 6.75 16.33 17.93
C ASN A 80 7.74 16.23 16.73
N GLY A 81 7.62 17.16 15.77
CA GLY A 81 8.52 17.31 14.65
C GLY A 81 8.11 16.53 13.38
N VAL A 82 8.45 17.12 12.22
CA VAL A 82 8.29 16.47 10.91
C VAL A 82 9.29 15.32 10.81
N LYS A 83 8.80 14.08 10.71
CA LYS A 83 9.69 12.93 10.52
C LYS A 83 10.34 12.97 9.14
N PRO A 84 11.62 12.66 9.03
CA PRO A 84 12.26 12.54 7.73
C PRO A 84 11.55 11.46 6.90
N ASN A 85 11.47 11.70 5.59
CA ASN A 85 10.78 10.80 4.64
C ASN A 85 9.28 10.59 4.93
N THR A 86 8.60 11.63 5.38
CA THR A 86 7.14 11.57 5.64
C THR A 86 6.42 12.76 5.00
N ILE A 87 5.24 12.51 4.45
CA ILE A 87 4.26 13.53 4.06
C ILE A 87 2.94 13.16 4.73
N TYR A 88 2.34 14.13 5.41
CA TYR A 88 1.02 13.98 6.04
C TYR A 88 -0.06 14.56 5.13
N ILE A 89 -1.18 13.83 4.99
CA ILE A 89 -2.37 14.23 4.24
C ILE A 89 -3.54 14.34 5.22
N SER A 90 -4.03 15.53 5.45
CA SER A 90 -5.10 15.78 6.43
C SER A 90 -6.49 15.29 5.99
N ASN A 91 -6.73 15.19 4.69
CA ASN A 91 -8.03 14.79 4.15
C ASN A 91 -7.89 13.59 3.20
N PRO A 92 -8.32 12.38 3.62
CA PRO A 92 -8.24 11.17 2.80
C PRO A 92 -9.13 11.24 1.53
N ALA A 93 -10.15 12.09 1.50
CA ALA A 93 -10.97 12.30 0.30
C ALA A 93 -10.27 13.15 -0.78
N ASN A 94 -9.16 13.82 -0.44
CA ASN A 94 -8.44 14.67 -1.38
C ASN A 94 -7.42 13.85 -2.20
N LEU A 95 -7.92 13.15 -3.22
CA LEU A 95 -7.11 12.32 -4.12
C LEU A 95 -6.01 13.13 -4.83
N THR A 96 -6.23 14.42 -5.09
CA THR A 96 -5.21 15.29 -5.68
C THR A 96 -4.03 15.50 -4.74
N SER A 97 -4.28 15.72 -3.45
CA SER A 97 -3.21 15.84 -2.45
C SER A 97 -2.42 14.54 -2.31
N ILE A 98 -3.10 13.39 -2.34
CA ILE A 98 -2.45 12.07 -2.34
C ILE A 98 -1.55 11.93 -3.58
N GLN A 99 -2.05 12.28 -4.78
CA GLN A 99 -1.27 12.22 -6.01
C GLN A 99 -0.03 13.13 -5.96
N ILE A 100 -0.15 14.35 -5.47
CA ILE A 100 0.98 15.29 -5.31
C ILE A 100 2.02 14.73 -4.32
N ALA A 101 1.56 14.11 -3.23
CA ALA A 101 2.46 13.48 -2.26
C ALA A 101 3.22 12.29 -2.87
N ILE A 102 2.54 11.45 -3.66
CA ILE A 102 3.17 10.35 -4.42
C ILE A 102 4.25 10.91 -5.35
N ASP A 103 3.97 11.98 -6.10
CA ASP A 103 4.92 12.57 -7.03
C ASP A 103 6.17 13.11 -6.33
N LYS A 104 6.00 13.73 -5.16
CA LYS A 104 7.11 14.18 -4.32
C LYS A 104 7.93 13.00 -3.78
N ALA A 105 7.25 11.95 -3.34
CA ALA A 105 7.90 10.76 -2.82
C ALA A 105 8.72 10.04 -3.90
N ILE A 106 8.17 9.85 -5.11
CA ILE A 106 8.88 9.24 -6.26
C ILE A 106 10.13 10.05 -6.63
N LYS A 107 10.05 11.38 -6.63
CA LYS A 107 11.23 12.22 -6.90
C LYS A 107 12.36 12.01 -5.89
N LYS A 108 12.02 11.74 -4.62
CA LYS A 108 13.00 11.49 -3.55
C LYS A 108 13.46 10.04 -3.51
N PHE A 109 12.60 9.12 -3.88
CA PHE A 109 12.82 7.68 -3.90
C PHE A 109 12.52 7.14 -5.32
N PRO A 110 13.38 7.45 -6.31
CA PRO A 110 13.24 6.89 -7.63
C PRO A 110 13.36 5.36 -7.58
N ASP A 111 12.67 4.67 -8.46
CA ASP A 111 12.61 3.19 -8.55
C ASP A 111 12.06 2.49 -7.29
N ALA A 112 11.41 3.25 -6.39
CA ALA A 112 10.76 2.66 -5.22
C ALA A 112 9.55 1.81 -5.63
N ILE A 113 9.33 0.74 -4.86
CA ILE A 113 8.08 -0.01 -4.91
C ILE A 113 7.05 0.75 -4.07
N ILE A 114 5.87 1.00 -4.64
CA ILE A 114 4.78 1.65 -3.91
C ILE A 114 3.90 0.59 -3.29
N LEU A 115 3.75 0.61 -1.97
CA LEU A 115 2.84 -0.22 -1.21
C LEU A 115 1.65 0.63 -0.76
N PHE A 116 0.44 0.27 -1.19
CA PHE A 116 -0.79 1.00 -0.89
C PHE A 116 -1.68 0.23 0.09
N ASP A 117 -1.76 0.69 1.31
CA ASP A 117 -2.55 0.12 2.41
C ASP A 117 -3.62 1.12 2.88
N SER A 118 -4.92 0.97 2.56
CA SER A 118 -5.53 -0.05 1.71
C SER A 118 -6.55 0.61 0.76
N LEU A 119 -6.78 0.00 -0.39
CA LEU A 119 -7.75 0.51 -1.36
C LEU A 119 -9.17 0.52 -0.81
N GLY A 120 -9.54 -0.47 0.01
CA GLY A 120 -10.87 -0.52 0.61
C GLY A 120 -11.17 0.70 1.49
N VAL A 121 -10.19 1.18 2.25
CA VAL A 121 -10.34 2.40 3.05
C VAL A 121 -10.45 3.62 2.14
N LEU A 122 -9.63 3.74 1.11
CA LEU A 122 -9.70 4.86 0.17
C LEU A 122 -11.06 4.93 -0.54
N SER A 123 -11.64 3.78 -0.92
CA SER A 123 -12.94 3.72 -1.59
C SER A 123 -14.10 4.25 -0.72
N VAL A 124 -13.98 4.15 0.60
CA VAL A 124 -14.99 4.69 1.55
C VAL A 124 -14.97 6.22 1.59
N TYR A 125 -13.80 6.83 1.43
CA TYR A 125 -13.65 8.29 1.47
C TYR A 125 -13.86 8.99 0.13
N SER A 126 -13.98 8.25 -0.95
CA SER A 126 -13.99 8.81 -2.31
C SER A 126 -15.31 8.50 -3.03
N ASP A 127 -15.76 9.43 -3.87
CA ASP A 127 -16.76 9.10 -4.89
C ASP A 127 -16.23 7.99 -5.79
N GLU A 128 -17.09 7.06 -6.17
CA GLU A 128 -16.72 5.86 -6.93
C GLU A 128 -16.01 6.20 -8.25
N LYS A 129 -16.55 7.13 -9.03
CA LYS A 129 -15.97 7.54 -10.32
C LYS A 129 -14.62 8.22 -10.13
N LEU A 130 -14.49 9.04 -9.08
CA LEU A 130 -13.22 9.70 -8.76
C LEU A 130 -12.18 8.68 -8.29
N PHE A 131 -12.58 7.70 -7.48
CA PHE A 131 -11.71 6.60 -7.06
C PHE A 131 -11.21 5.79 -8.26
N GLN A 132 -12.12 5.33 -9.14
CA GLN A 132 -11.77 4.56 -10.34
C GLN A 132 -10.82 5.35 -11.25
N LYS A 133 -11.10 6.64 -11.46
CA LYS A 133 -10.24 7.55 -12.25
C LYS A 133 -8.85 7.71 -11.61
N PHE A 134 -8.79 7.84 -10.29
CA PHE A 134 -7.51 7.93 -9.56
C PHE A 134 -6.69 6.66 -9.76
N ILE A 135 -7.26 5.47 -9.56
CA ILE A 135 -6.55 4.20 -9.74
C ILE A 135 -6.07 4.04 -11.18
N TYR A 136 -6.93 4.35 -12.17
CA TYR A 136 -6.56 4.31 -13.58
C TYR A 136 -5.36 5.21 -13.90
N LEU A 137 -5.43 6.49 -13.50
CA LEU A 137 -4.35 7.46 -13.77
C LEU A 137 -3.06 7.09 -13.04
N PHE A 138 -3.17 6.62 -11.81
CA PHE A 138 -2.03 6.22 -11.00
C PHE A 138 -1.35 4.97 -11.57
N SER A 139 -2.11 3.92 -11.89
CA SER A 139 -1.58 2.70 -12.50
C SER A 139 -0.89 2.97 -13.84
N ASN A 140 -1.54 3.75 -14.73
CA ASN A 140 -0.95 4.12 -16.02
C ASN A 140 0.33 4.93 -15.87
N LYS A 141 0.37 5.87 -14.93
CA LYS A 141 1.57 6.65 -14.65
C LYS A 141 2.73 5.75 -14.21
N MET A 142 2.47 4.81 -13.32
CA MET A 142 3.50 3.89 -12.87
C MET A 142 3.98 2.97 -13.98
N ASN A 143 3.09 2.48 -14.84
CA ASN A 143 3.46 1.70 -16.03
C ASN A 143 4.38 2.49 -16.97
N LEU A 144 4.06 3.78 -17.23
CA LEU A 144 4.90 4.65 -18.05
C LEU A 144 6.28 4.91 -17.45
N LEU A 145 6.40 4.92 -16.13
CA LEU A 145 7.65 5.10 -15.41
C LEU A 145 8.43 3.78 -15.20
N GLY A 146 7.87 2.63 -15.61
CA GLY A 146 8.44 1.32 -15.29
C GLY A 146 8.42 1.00 -13.80
N GLY A 147 7.54 1.68 -13.05
CA GLY A 147 7.41 1.55 -11.60
C GLY A 147 6.60 0.32 -11.19
N SER A 148 6.50 0.11 -9.89
CA SER A 148 5.80 -1.04 -9.31
C SER A 148 4.83 -0.58 -8.24
N ILE A 149 3.60 -1.10 -8.28
CA ILE A 149 2.60 -0.86 -7.23
C ILE A 149 2.13 -2.20 -6.67
N LEU A 150 2.03 -2.27 -5.37
CA LEU A 150 1.38 -3.33 -4.63
C LEU A 150 0.19 -2.75 -3.89
N PHE A 151 -0.99 -2.94 -4.44
CA PHE A 151 -2.25 -2.60 -3.78
C PHE A 151 -2.68 -3.70 -2.84
N PHE A 152 -3.11 -3.32 -1.64
CA PHE A 152 -3.78 -4.21 -0.70
C PHE A 152 -5.25 -3.87 -0.55
N ALA A 153 -6.08 -4.90 -0.46
CA ALA A 153 -7.49 -4.81 -0.16
C ALA A 153 -7.95 -5.97 0.73
N THR A 154 -8.91 -5.71 1.60
CA THR A 154 -9.58 -6.76 2.36
C THR A 154 -10.77 -7.28 1.56
N LYS A 155 -11.04 -8.59 1.59
CA LYS A 155 -12.24 -9.18 0.98
C LYS A 155 -13.48 -8.47 1.48
N GLY A 156 -14.35 -8.07 0.54
CA GLY A 156 -15.60 -7.36 0.84
C GLY A 156 -15.44 -5.89 1.23
N SER A 157 -14.23 -5.33 1.20
CA SER A 157 -14.01 -3.89 1.49
C SER A 157 -14.40 -2.94 0.35
N MET A 158 -14.62 -3.47 -0.83
CA MET A 158 -15.12 -2.77 -2.02
C MET A 158 -16.27 -3.57 -2.62
N ASN A 159 -17.21 -2.90 -3.30
CA ASN A 159 -18.23 -3.60 -4.08
C ASN A 159 -17.59 -4.31 -5.30
N ASP A 160 -18.32 -5.26 -5.89
CA ASP A 160 -17.80 -6.10 -6.98
C ASP A 160 -17.48 -5.29 -8.25
N GLU A 161 -18.20 -4.21 -8.51
CA GLU A 161 -17.98 -3.33 -9.66
C GLU A 161 -16.65 -2.57 -9.52
N ILE A 162 -16.43 -1.95 -8.37
CA ILE A 162 -15.15 -1.26 -8.05
C ILE A 162 -14.01 -2.26 -8.10
N LEU A 163 -14.16 -3.43 -7.47
CA LEU A 163 -13.12 -4.45 -7.43
C LEU A 163 -12.78 -4.96 -8.84
N SER A 164 -13.79 -5.19 -9.68
CA SER A 164 -13.60 -5.60 -11.08
C SER A 164 -12.82 -4.53 -11.86
N THR A 165 -13.17 -3.26 -11.67
CA THR A 165 -12.47 -2.14 -12.31
C THR A 165 -11.01 -2.05 -11.86
N VAL A 166 -10.73 -2.17 -10.57
CA VAL A 166 -9.35 -2.16 -10.05
C VAL A 166 -8.53 -3.30 -10.63
N LYS A 167 -9.12 -4.52 -10.73
CA LYS A 167 -8.45 -5.67 -11.35
C LYS A 167 -8.02 -5.43 -12.80
N GLN A 168 -8.79 -4.66 -13.57
CA GLN A 168 -8.45 -4.32 -14.96
C GLN A 168 -7.22 -3.42 -15.09
N PHE A 169 -6.87 -2.67 -14.03
CA PHE A 169 -5.70 -1.78 -14.01
C PHE A 169 -4.47 -2.41 -13.35
N CYS A 170 -4.59 -3.68 -12.91
CA CYS A 170 -3.50 -4.45 -12.35
C CYS A 170 -3.04 -5.54 -13.32
N ASP A 171 -1.73 -5.68 -13.46
CA ASP A 171 -1.12 -6.74 -14.28
C ASP A 171 -1.31 -8.12 -13.65
N LYS A 172 -1.39 -8.16 -12.30
CA LYS A 172 -1.62 -9.38 -11.53
C LYS A 172 -2.58 -9.15 -10.38
N THR A 173 -3.42 -10.16 -10.12
CA THR A 173 -4.25 -10.22 -8.92
C THR A 173 -3.94 -11.49 -8.15
N TYR A 174 -3.63 -11.31 -6.87
CA TYR A 174 -3.42 -12.39 -5.91
C TYR A 174 -4.59 -12.40 -4.93
N ASP A 175 -5.43 -13.43 -5.00
CA ASP A 175 -6.56 -13.58 -4.09
C ASP A 175 -6.25 -14.68 -3.05
N PHE A 176 -6.00 -14.25 -1.82
CA PHE A 176 -5.70 -15.11 -0.68
C PHE A 176 -6.79 -15.05 0.39
N SER A 177 -7.92 -14.47 0.04
CA SER A 177 -9.02 -14.25 0.98
C SER A 177 -9.61 -15.54 1.56
N GLU A 178 -9.50 -16.64 0.82
CA GLU A 178 -9.97 -17.97 1.26
C GLU A 178 -8.88 -18.82 1.93
N LEU A 179 -7.63 -18.42 1.85
CA LEU A 179 -6.54 -19.17 2.48
C LEU A 179 -6.57 -18.95 3.99
N TYR A 180 -6.86 -19.99 4.75
CA TYR A 180 -6.63 -19.98 6.20
C TYR A 180 -5.13 -20.09 6.46
N ILE A 181 -4.51 -18.97 6.81
CA ILE A 181 -3.14 -18.97 7.26
C ILE A 181 -3.20 -19.28 8.75
N ALA A 182 -2.87 -20.51 9.12
CA ALA A 182 -2.69 -20.87 10.51
C ALA A 182 -1.69 -19.89 11.14
N SER A 183 -2.08 -19.26 12.25
CA SER A 183 -1.21 -18.42 13.05
C SER A 183 0.09 -19.19 13.30
N VAL A 184 1.20 -18.64 12.86
CA VAL A 184 2.51 -19.12 13.30
C VAL A 184 2.57 -18.78 14.79
N GLU A 185 2.40 -19.77 15.64
CA GLU A 185 2.85 -19.66 17.02
C GLU A 185 4.32 -19.26 16.95
N LEU A 186 4.60 -18.05 17.39
CA LEU A 186 5.97 -17.61 17.64
C LEU A 186 6.51 -18.52 18.72
N ALA A 187 7.27 -19.52 18.29
CA ALA A 187 8.10 -20.30 19.20
C ALA A 187 9.08 -19.31 19.87
N HIS A 188 8.98 -19.24 21.17
CA HIS A 188 9.88 -18.51 22.07
C HIS A 188 11.32 -18.99 21.95
#